data_3035c9718e0e3d04570dafdc58021ba1
#
_entry.id   3035c9718e0e3d04570dafdc58021ba1
#
_cell.length_a   1.000
_cell.length_b   1.000
_cell.length_c   1.000
_cell.angle_alpha   90.00
_cell.angle_beta   90.00
_cell.angle_gamma   90.00
#
_symmetry.space_group_name_H-M   'P 1'
#
loop_
_entity.id
_entity.type
_entity.pdbx_description
1 polymer ?
#
loop_
_entity_poly.entity_id
_entity_poly.type
_entity_poly.pdbx_seq_one_letter_code
_entity_poly.pdbx_strand_id
1 'polypeptide(L)'
;MRNAAAAGLLADGFKEGAAGRFEETVRGTNIKIVLQYDGTRYDGWQKQGNTDRTIQGRLERILERMTGQPVEVYGSGRTDAGVHALRQTANFYLPPDSQGKEWTPEAARDALNRYLPEDIAVLEADHVPERFHSRLHAVSKTYLYRIETAKRADVFQRKYVYILGRTLDADAMERAALFLAGRHDFRGFSSLKRTRKSTVRTLDLPEIR
;
A
#
# COMPACT_ATOMS: atom_id res chain seq x y z
N MET A 1 -25.73 5.04 -3.46
CA MET A 1 -25.01 4.28 -4.49
C MET A 1 -23.61 4.86 -4.61
N ARG A 2 -22.61 4.25 -3.99
CA ARG A 2 -21.22 4.70 -4.12
C ARG A 2 -20.46 3.63 -4.89
N ASN A 3 -20.01 4.01 -6.10
CA ASN A 3 -19.23 3.19 -7.01
C ASN A 3 -17.93 2.75 -6.36
N ALA A 4 -17.62 1.44 -6.44
CA ALA A 4 -16.29 0.94 -6.28
C ALA A 4 -15.44 1.48 -7.46
N ALA A 5 -14.66 2.52 -7.20
CA ALA A 5 -13.80 3.14 -8.19
C ALA A 5 -12.46 2.43 -8.25
N ALA A 6 -12.02 2.16 -9.45
CA ALA A 6 -10.68 1.67 -9.76
C ALA A 6 -9.60 2.60 -9.17
N ALA A 7 -8.57 2.00 -8.59
CA ALA A 7 -7.44 2.70 -7.98
C ALA A 7 -6.75 3.63 -8.99
N GLY A 8 -6.93 4.94 -8.84
CA GLY A 8 -6.23 5.97 -9.57
C GLY A 8 -4.86 6.28 -8.95
N LEU A 9 -3.80 6.03 -9.70
CA LEU A 9 -2.43 6.37 -9.31
C LEU A 9 -2.18 7.85 -9.61
N LEU A 10 -2.10 8.71 -8.60
CA LEU A 10 -1.64 10.10 -8.74
C LEU A 10 -0.24 10.26 -8.13
N ALA A 11 0.65 10.88 -8.87
CA ALA A 11 1.93 11.33 -8.39
C ALA A 11 2.00 12.86 -8.51
N ASP A 12 2.26 13.54 -7.41
CA ASP A 12 2.44 14.98 -7.35
C ASP A 12 3.88 15.40 -7.63
N GLY A 13 3.98 16.56 -8.31
CA GLY A 13 5.23 17.17 -8.70
C GLY A 13 5.96 17.82 -7.51
N PHE A 14 7.27 17.69 -7.51
CA PHE A 14 8.16 18.43 -6.65
C PHE A 14 8.31 19.87 -7.16
N LYS A 15 8.12 20.84 -6.26
CA LYS A 15 8.66 22.20 -6.40
C LYS A 15 9.94 22.31 -5.56
N GLU A 16 11.03 22.69 -6.21
CA GLU A 16 12.24 23.16 -5.53
C GLU A 16 11.98 24.52 -4.87
N GLY A 17 12.44 24.66 -3.65
CA GLY A 17 12.49 25.97 -2.99
C GLY A 17 12.73 25.87 -1.49
N ALA A 18 13.95 26.13 -1.10
CA ALA A 18 14.51 26.63 0.15
C ALA A 18 15.63 25.73 0.70
N ALA A 19 16.87 26.18 0.50
CA ALA A 19 18.06 25.68 1.18
C ALA A 19 18.01 26.09 2.65
N GLY A 20 17.41 25.27 3.49
CA GLY A 20 17.61 25.26 4.94
C GLY A 20 18.71 24.25 5.24
N ARG A 21 19.67 24.60 6.09
CA ARG A 21 20.71 23.74 6.63
C ARG A 21 20.02 22.47 7.16
N PHE A 22 20.10 21.38 6.41
CA PHE A 22 19.79 20.06 6.94
C PHE A 22 20.98 19.69 7.83
N GLU A 23 20.77 19.67 9.15
CA GLU A 23 21.57 18.85 10.01
C GLU A 23 21.62 17.47 9.38
N GLU A 24 22.83 16.91 9.29
CA GLU A 24 23.08 15.55 8.81
C GLU A 24 22.31 14.58 9.73
N THR A 25 21.05 14.36 9.42
CA THR A 25 20.24 13.36 10.10
C THR A 25 20.93 12.03 9.86
N VAL A 26 21.43 11.40 10.91
CA VAL A 26 21.97 10.05 10.90
C VAL A 26 20.95 9.18 10.20
N ARG A 27 21.18 8.87 8.93
CA ARG A 27 20.34 7.92 8.18
C ARG A 27 20.53 6.58 8.83
N GLY A 28 19.52 6.15 9.56
CA GLY A 28 19.53 4.85 10.21
C GLY A 28 19.52 3.69 9.21
N THR A 29 19.41 2.49 9.73
CA THR A 29 19.36 1.25 8.93
C THR A 29 18.08 1.18 8.12
N ASN A 30 18.17 0.92 6.81
CA ASN A 30 17.01 0.74 5.94
C ASN A 30 16.37 -0.63 6.18
N ILE A 31 15.16 -0.63 6.70
CA ILE A 31 14.38 -1.84 6.99
C ILE A 31 13.17 -1.90 6.04
N LYS A 32 13.08 -3.01 5.30
CA LYS A 32 11.90 -3.38 4.52
C LYS A 32 10.96 -4.19 5.41
N ILE A 33 9.68 -3.90 5.33
CA ILE A 33 8.62 -4.67 5.98
C ILE A 33 7.59 -5.15 4.95
N VAL A 34 7.01 -6.32 5.23
CA VAL A 34 5.79 -6.80 4.58
C VAL A 34 4.70 -6.80 5.64
N LEU A 35 3.59 -6.15 5.34
CA LEU A 35 2.48 -6.00 6.28
C LEU A 35 1.13 -6.33 5.63
N GLN A 36 0.19 -6.74 6.47
CA GLN A 36 -1.22 -6.89 6.11
C GLN A 36 -2.08 -5.91 6.91
N TYR A 37 -3.24 -5.55 6.36
CA TYR A 37 -4.21 -4.73 7.08
C TYR A 37 -5.65 -4.89 6.57
N ASP A 38 -6.59 -4.80 7.49
CA ASP A 38 -8.00 -4.57 7.21
C ASP A 38 -8.21 -3.06 7.04
N GLY A 39 -8.41 -2.61 5.81
CA GLY A 39 -8.57 -1.20 5.47
C GLY A 39 -9.92 -0.60 5.83
N THR A 40 -10.89 -1.38 6.36
CA THR A 40 -12.27 -0.94 6.58
C THR A 40 -12.39 0.37 7.35
N ARG A 41 -11.52 0.59 8.34
CA ARG A 41 -11.54 1.77 9.23
C ARG A 41 -10.58 2.87 8.81
N TYR A 42 -9.89 2.73 7.66
CA TYR A 42 -8.84 3.63 7.21
C TYR A 42 -9.24 4.43 5.98
N ASP A 43 -8.79 5.67 5.92
CA ASP A 43 -8.96 6.58 4.80
C ASP A 43 -7.90 6.34 3.70
N GLY A 44 -7.38 5.11 3.64
CA GLY A 44 -6.39 4.60 2.71
C GLY A 44 -4.97 4.51 3.31
N TRP A 45 -4.02 4.25 2.41
CA TRP A 45 -2.61 4.13 2.80
C TRP A 45 -1.98 5.47 3.17
N GLN A 46 -2.07 6.45 2.25
CA GLN A 46 -1.28 7.67 2.29
C GLN A 46 -1.68 8.59 3.42
N LYS A 47 -0.69 9.05 4.21
CA LYS A 47 -0.87 10.12 5.20
C LYS A 47 -1.46 11.38 4.54
N GLN A 48 -2.43 11.98 5.20
CA GLN A 48 -3.17 13.15 4.74
C GLN A 48 -3.24 14.18 5.86
N GLY A 49 -3.31 15.47 5.49
CA GLY A 49 -3.35 16.56 6.49
C GLY A 49 -4.69 16.68 7.23
N ASN A 50 -5.75 16.07 6.72
CA ASN A 50 -7.12 16.18 7.24
C ASN A 50 -7.61 14.95 8.02
N THR A 51 -6.78 13.90 8.12
CA THR A 51 -7.14 12.67 8.84
C THR A 51 -5.91 11.95 9.40
N ASP A 52 -6.08 11.40 10.60
CA ASP A 52 -5.11 10.53 11.27
C ASP A 52 -5.34 9.04 10.96
N ARG A 53 -6.41 8.72 10.23
CA ARG A 53 -6.85 7.34 9.98
C ARG A 53 -6.25 6.79 8.70
N THR A 54 -4.92 6.81 8.57
CA THR A 54 -4.20 6.22 7.44
C THR A 54 -3.21 5.16 7.92
N ILE A 55 -2.95 4.14 7.09
CA ILE A 55 -2.01 3.06 7.43
C ILE A 55 -0.61 3.63 7.63
N GLN A 56 -0.13 4.46 6.69
CA GLN A 56 1.17 5.14 6.77
C GLN A 56 1.28 5.98 8.05
N GLY A 57 0.27 6.79 8.36
CA GLY A 57 0.29 7.63 9.55
C GLY A 57 0.32 6.83 10.86
N ARG A 58 -0.29 5.63 10.89
CA ARG A 58 -0.20 4.74 12.06
C ARG A 58 1.20 4.20 12.24
N LEU A 59 1.83 3.72 11.17
CA LEU A 59 3.21 3.24 11.21
C LEU A 59 4.19 4.34 11.64
N GLU A 60 4.13 5.52 11.00
CA GLU A 60 5.02 6.65 11.31
C GLU A 60 4.90 7.10 12.76
N ARG A 61 3.68 7.18 13.31
CA ARG A 61 3.45 7.55 14.72
C ARG A 61 4.07 6.56 15.69
N ILE A 62 4.01 5.26 15.39
CA ILE A 62 4.63 4.23 16.24
C ILE A 62 6.15 4.31 16.14
N LEU A 63 6.69 4.43 14.94
CA LEU A 63 8.12 4.58 14.71
C LEU A 63 8.68 5.82 15.40
N GLU A 64 7.97 6.95 15.35
CA GLU A 64 8.34 8.16 16.07
C GLU A 64 8.37 7.94 17.60
N ARG A 65 7.41 7.22 18.16
CA ARG A 65 7.43 6.87 19.59
C ARG A 65 8.57 5.93 19.96
N MET A 66 8.96 5.03 19.06
CA MET A 66 10.06 4.09 19.28
C MET A 66 11.42 4.77 19.25
N THR A 67 11.58 5.78 18.39
CA THR A 67 12.88 6.40 18.09
C THR A 67 13.05 7.79 18.69
N GLY A 68 11.95 8.42 19.14
CA GLY A 68 11.95 9.80 19.61
C GLY A 68 12.07 10.85 18.51
N GLN A 69 12.05 10.44 17.23
CA GLN A 69 12.15 11.35 16.08
C GLN A 69 11.26 10.88 14.92
N PRO A 70 10.84 11.78 14.01
CA PRO A 70 10.02 11.44 12.85
C PRO A 70 10.73 10.43 11.94
N VAL A 71 10.01 9.37 11.55
CA VAL A 71 10.48 8.36 10.61
C VAL A 71 9.47 8.27 9.46
N GLU A 72 9.91 8.54 8.24
CA GLU A 72 9.06 8.47 7.05
C GLU A 72 8.95 7.03 6.54
N VAL A 73 7.73 6.59 6.20
CA VAL A 73 7.44 5.26 5.67
C VAL A 73 7.12 5.31 4.19
N TYR A 74 7.88 4.59 3.38
CA TYR A 74 7.73 4.49 1.93
C TYR A 74 7.00 3.22 1.55
N GLY A 75 5.72 3.32 1.15
CA GLY A 75 4.94 2.17 0.66
C GLY A 75 5.19 1.86 -0.81
N SER A 76 5.12 0.59 -1.19
CA SER A 76 5.25 0.15 -2.59
C SER A 76 4.10 0.63 -3.49
N GLY A 77 2.95 0.93 -2.89
CA GLY A 77 1.77 1.48 -3.56
C GLY A 77 0.83 2.12 -2.58
N ARG A 78 -0.10 2.92 -3.11
CA ARG A 78 -1.21 3.48 -2.35
C ARG A 78 -2.42 2.58 -2.50
N THR A 79 -3.18 2.40 -1.44
CA THR A 79 -4.53 1.84 -1.46
C THR A 79 -5.51 2.94 -1.09
N ASP A 80 -6.68 2.92 -1.71
CA ASP A 80 -7.75 3.87 -1.42
C ASP A 80 -8.45 3.53 -0.10
N ALA A 81 -9.33 4.43 0.37
CA ALA A 81 -10.11 4.23 1.59
C ALA A 81 -10.89 2.91 1.56
N GLY A 82 -10.80 2.14 2.62
CA GLY A 82 -11.48 0.86 2.77
C GLY A 82 -10.82 -0.33 2.08
N VAL A 83 -9.75 -0.12 1.31
CA VAL A 83 -9.03 -1.20 0.61
C VAL A 83 -8.09 -1.91 1.57
N HIS A 84 -8.14 -3.25 1.55
CA HIS A 84 -7.30 -4.14 2.35
C HIS A 84 -5.98 -4.46 1.64
N ALA A 85 -5.02 -4.97 2.38
CA ALA A 85 -3.83 -5.59 1.80
C ALA A 85 -3.48 -6.87 2.54
N LEU A 86 -3.16 -7.92 1.78
CA LEU A 86 -2.66 -9.17 2.32
C LEU A 86 -1.14 -9.12 2.56
N ARG A 87 -0.40 -8.43 1.66
CA ARG A 87 1.07 -8.34 1.68
C ARG A 87 1.53 -7.03 1.03
N GLN A 88 1.33 -5.91 1.71
CA GLN A 88 1.90 -4.62 1.29
C GLN A 88 3.37 -4.55 1.68
N THR A 89 4.22 -4.10 0.77
CA THR A 89 5.63 -3.85 1.08
C THR A 89 5.84 -2.36 1.39
N ALA A 90 6.59 -2.07 2.44
CA ALA A 90 7.05 -0.73 2.77
C ALA A 90 8.50 -0.77 3.26
N ASN A 91 9.18 0.37 3.27
CA ASN A 91 10.48 0.52 3.93
C ASN A 91 10.57 1.87 4.65
N PHE A 92 11.49 1.94 5.59
CA PHE A 92 11.83 3.14 6.35
C PHE A 92 13.28 3.06 6.83
N TYR A 93 13.86 4.22 7.17
CA TYR A 93 15.18 4.29 7.78
C TYR A 93 15.01 4.41 9.30
N LEU A 94 15.45 3.39 10.03
CA LEU A 94 15.32 3.34 11.47
C LEU A 94 16.63 3.78 12.13
N PRO A 95 16.65 4.92 12.83
CA PRO A 95 17.84 5.38 13.54
C PRO A 95 18.18 4.40 14.68
N PRO A 96 19.44 4.37 15.13
CA PRO A 96 19.81 3.59 16.31
C PRO A 96 18.94 3.93 17.52
N ASP A 97 18.84 3.02 18.46
CA ASP A 97 18.14 3.26 19.71
C ASP A 97 18.86 4.30 20.61
N SER A 98 18.29 4.60 21.77
CA SER A 98 18.85 5.57 22.72
C SER A 98 20.23 5.20 23.28
N GLN A 99 20.67 3.96 23.06
CA GLN A 99 22.00 3.45 23.44
C GLN A 99 22.96 3.40 22.25
N GLY A 100 22.54 3.86 21.08
CA GLY A 100 23.33 3.83 19.83
C GLY A 100 23.37 2.45 19.17
N LYS A 101 22.51 1.50 19.57
CA LYS A 101 22.45 0.17 19.00
C LYS A 101 21.51 0.15 17.81
N GLU A 102 21.95 -0.48 16.73
CA GLU A 102 21.10 -0.69 15.54
C GLU A 102 20.00 -1.70 15.84
N TRP A 103 18.84 -1.45 15.23
CA TRP A 103 17.70 -2.35 15.28
C TRP A 103 17.92 -3.56 14.38
N THR A 104 17.63 -4.76 14.90
CA THR A 104 17.45 -5.91 14.02
C THR A 104 16.07 -5.87 13.38
N PRO A 105 15.87 -6.45 12.19
CA PRO A 105 14.56 -6.51 11.53
C PRO A 105 13.49 -7.14 12.42
N GLU A 106 13.84 -8.23 13.13
CA GLU A 106 12.94 -8.93 14.06
C GLU A 106 12.51 -8.03 15.21
N ALA A 107 13.47 -7.32 15.82
CA ALA A 107 13.18 -6.39 16.92
C ALA A 107 12.27 -5.25 16.45
N ALA A 108 12.51 -4.71 15.27
CA ALA A 108 11.67 -3.66 14.67
C ALA A 108 10.25 -4.18 14.38
N ARG A 109 10.11 -5.38 13.80
CA ARG A 109 8.82 -6.05 13.55
C ARG A 109 8.05 -6.24 14.85
N ASP A 110 8.69 -6.82 15.86
CA ASP A 110 8.04 -7.17 17.11
C ASP A 110 7.65 -5.91 17.91
N ALA A 111 8.48 -4.87 17.87
CA ALA A 111 8.15 -3.58 18.45
C ALA A 111 6.97 -2.90 17.73
N LEU A 112 6.93 -2.92 16.39
CA LEU A 112 5.78 -2.42 15.63
C LEU A 112 4.51 -3.18 16.01
N ASN A 113 4.53 -4.51 15.96
CA ASN A 113 3.36 -5.34 16.26
C ASN A 113 2.86 -5.20 17.69
N ARG A 114 3.72 -4.82 18.63
CA ARG A 114 3.31 -4.55 20.03
C ARG A 114 2.38 -3.36 20.16
N TYR A 115 2.51 -2.36 19.28
CA TYR A 115 1.77 -1.10 19.35
C TYR A 115 0.77 -0.90 18.23
N LEU A 116 0.85 -1.70 17.17
CA LEU A 116 -0.14 -1.67 16.09
C LEU A 116 -1.50 -2.17 16.58
N PRO A 117 -2.59 -1.58 16.08
CA PRO A 117 -3.93 -2.11 16.35
C PRO A 117 -4.11 -3.46 15.66
N GLU A 118 -5.09 -4.25 16.12
CA GLU A 118 -5.37 -5.62 15.66
C GLU A 118 -5.64 -5.77 14.15
N ASP A 119 -5.99 -4.67 13.48
CA ASP A 119 -6.29 -4.62 12.04
C ASP A 119 -5.08 -4.27 11.16
N ILE A 120 -3.88 -4.15 11.74
CA ILE A 120 -2.61 -3.99 11.03
C ILE A 120 -1.56 -4.92 11.65
N ALA A 121 -0.88 -5.73 10.84
CA ALA A 121 0.21 -6.58 11.32
C ALA A 121 1.39 -6.57 10.35
N VAL A 122 2.60 -6.45 10.89
CA VAL A 122 3.86 -6.66 10.15
C VAL A 122 4.18 -8.15 10.16
N LEU A 123 4.23 -8.75 8.99
CA LEU A 123 4.46 -10.17 8.78
C LEU A 123 5.96 -10.50 8.74
N GLU A 124 6.69 -9.69 8.00
CA GLU A 124 8.11 -9.90 7.71
C GLU A 124 8.86 -8.57 7.85
N ALA A 125 10.12 -8.65 8.25
CA ALA A 125 11.04 -7.53 8.21
C ALA A 125 12.42 -8.03 7.80
N ASP A 126 13.13 -7.23 6.97
CA ASP A 126 14.46 -7.55 6.45
C ASP A 126 15.33 -6.29 6.39
N HIS A 127 16.64 -6.45 6.59
CA HIS A 127 17.60 -5.44 6.16
C HIS A 127 17.63 -5.36 4.64
N VAL A 128 17.65 -4.13 4.14
CA VAL A 128 17.79 -3.90 2.70
C VAL A 128 18.88 -2.88 2.44
N PRO A 129 19.50 -2.90 1.24
CA PRO A 129 20.50 -1.90 0.88
C PRO A 129 19.98 -0.47 1.06
N GLU A 130 20.86 0.47 1.39
CA GLU A 130 20.51 1.88 1.60
C GLU A 130 19.70 2.47 0.43
N ARG A 131 20.02 2.09 -0.82
CA ARG A 131 19.33 2.57 -2.02
C ARG A 131 17.95 1.96 -2.25
N PHE A 132 17.58 0.94 -1.46
CA PHE A 132 16.27 0.29 -1.65
C PHE A 132 15.15 1.26 -1.33
N HIS A 133 14.14 1.27 -2.20
CA HIS A 133 12.92 2.06 -2.04
C HIS A 133 11.73 1.24 -2.53
N SER A 134 10.81 0.90 -1.64
CA SER A 134 9.69 -0.02 -1.89
C SER A 134 8.87 0.33 -3.14
N ARG A 135 8.69 1.60 -3.44
CA ARG A 135 7.93 2.03 -4.61
C ARG A 135 8.72 1.94 -5.92
N LEU A 136 9.99 2.32 -5.90
CA LEU A 136 10.81 2.42 -7.11
C LEU A 136 11.33 1.04 -7.56
N HIS A 137 11.54 0.13 -6.61
CA HIS A 137 12.01 -1.23 -6.86
C HIS A 137 10.87 -2.27 -6.85
N ALA A 138 9.61 -1.82 -6.87
CA ALA A 138 8.48 -2.74 -7.01
C ALA A 138 8.50 -3.37 -8.41
N VAL A 139 8.57 -4.70 -8.46
CA VAL A 139 8.60 -5.48 -9.71
C VAL A 139 7.19 -5.71 -10.23
N SER A 140 6.26 -6.07 -9.34
CA SER A 140 4.87 -6.34 -9.69
C SER A 140 3.92 -5.96 -8.54
N LYS A 141 2.63 -5.88 -8.87
CA LYS A 141 1.54 -5.69 -7.90
C LYS A 141 0.37 -6.57 -8.30
N THR A 142 -0.11 -7.34 -7.34
CA THR A 142 -1.27 -8.20 -7.55
C THR A 142 -2.49 -7.60 -6.86
N TYR A 143 -3.62 -7.60 -7.55
CA TYR A 143 -4.90 -7.16 -7.02
C TYR A 143 -5.87 -8.33 -7.03
N LEU A 144 -6.58 -8.51 -5.92
CA LEU A 144 -7.62 -9.52 -5.76
C LEU A 144 -8.97 -8.83 -5.58
N TYR A 145 -9.90 -9.10 -6.50
CA TYR A 145 -11.30 -8.69 -6.40
C TYR A 145 -12.14 -9.90 -6.05
N ARG A 146 -12.83 -9.85 -4.91
CA ARG A 146 -13.74 -10.90 -4.48
C ARG A 146 -15.18 -10.47 -4.71
N ILE A 147 -15.89 -11.22 -5.54
CA ILE A 147 -17.27 -10.93 -5.93
C ILE A 147 -18.17 -12.04 -5.41
N GLU A 148 -19.18 -11.64 -4.63
CA GLU A 148 -20.21 -12.55 -4.16
C GLU A 148 -21.41 -12.48 -5.09
N THR A 149 -21.78 -13.60 -5.69
CA THR A 149 -22.89 -13.70 -6.64
C THR A 149 -24.23 -13.95 -5.96
N ALA A 150 -24.23 -14.47 -4.73
CA ALA A 150 -25.44 -14.60 -3.92
C ALA A 150 -26.02 -13.22 -3.56
N LYS A 151 -27.33 -13.17 -3.36
CA LYS A 151 -28.03 -11.92 -2.97
C LYS A 151 -27.57 -11.37 -1.62
N ARG A 152 -27.00 -12.22 -0.77
CA ARG A 152 -26.45 -11.86 0.54
C ARG A 152 -25.12 -12.55 0.72
N ALA A 153 -24.10 -11.79 1.10
CA ALA A 153 -22.83 -12.37 1.49
C ALA A 153 -22.93 -13.04 2.86
N ASP A 154 -22.04 -13.99 3.12
CA ASP A 154 -21.74 -14.45 4.47
C ASP A 154 -21.41 -13.23 5.36
N VAL A 155 -22.00 -13.17 6.56
CA VAL A 155 -21.85 -12.04 7.48
C VAL A 155 -20.40 -11.84 7.92
N PHE A 156 -19.58 -12.90 7.94
CA PHE A 156 -18.17 -12.83 8.29
C PHE A 156 -17.29 -12.37 7.10
N GLN A 157 -17.75 -12.55 5.88
CA GLN A 157 -17.03 -12.18 4.65
C GLN A 157 -17.51 -10.85 4.05
N ARG A 158 -18.64 -10.30 4.49
CA ARG A 158 -19.32 -9.13 3.89
C ARG A 158 -18.44 -7.88 3.72
N LYS A 159 -17.41 -7.73 4.55
CA LYS A 159 -16.47 -6.60 4.47
C LYS A 159 -15.43 -6.76 3.37
N TYR A 160 -15.21 -8.00 2.91
CA TYR A 160 -14.11 -8.37 2.03
C TYR A 160 -14.56 -8.80 0.65
N VAL A 161 -15.85 -8.71 0.34
CA VAL A 161 -16.44 -9.10 -0.94
C VAL A 161 -17.34 -8.00 -1.47
N TYR A 162 -17.38 -7.85 -2.78
CA TYR A 162 -18.38 -7.04 -3.47
C TYR A 162 -19.62 -7.89 -3.73
N ILE A 163 -20.77 -7.50 -3.15
CA ILE A 163 -22.03 -8.23 -3.34
C ILE A 163 -22.66 -7.78 -4.65
N LEU A 164 -22.57 -8.62 -5.68
CA LEU A 164 -23.19 -8.38 -6.97
C LEU A 164 -24.67 -8.82 -6.99
N GLY A 165 -25.00 -9.93 -6.29
CA GLY A 165 -26.36 -10.43 -6.14
C GLY A 165 -26.96 -11.05 -7.40
N ARG A 166 -26.14 -11.38 -8.40
CA ARG A 166 -26.51 -12.06 -9.65
C ARG A 166 -25.37 -12.91 -10.17
N THR A 167 -25.69 -13.90 -10.97
CA THR A 167 -24.69 -14.77 -11.62
C THR A 167 -23.80 -13.98 -12.56
N LEU A 168 -22.56 -14.42 -12.68
CA LEU A 168 -21.58 -13.95 -13.65
C LEU A 168 -21.33 -15.04 -14.69
N ASP A 169 -21.10 -14.65 -15.91
CA ASP A 169 -20.59 -15.52 -16.97
C ASP A 169 -19.05 -15.54 -16.86
N ALA A 170 -18.52 -16.52 -16.12
CA ALA A 170 -17.09 -16.67 -15.89
C ALA A 170 -16.33 -16.92 -17.20
N ASP A 171 -16.91 -17.68 -18.13
CA ASP A 171 -16.30 -17.97 -19.43
C ASP A 171 -16.17 -16.69 -20.27
N ALA A 172 -17.18 -15.82 -20.23
CA ALA A 172 -17.11 -14.52 -20.92
C ALA A 172 -16.07 -13.61 -20.25
N MET A 173 -15.94 -13.66 -18.92
CA MET A 173 -14.91 -12.90 -18.19
C MET A 173 -13.51 -13.40 -18.53
N GLU A 174 -13.27 -14.71 -18.61
CA GLU A 174 -11.99 -15.29 -19.03
C GLU A 174 -11.62 -14.86 -20.45
N ARG A 175 -12.56 -14.96 -21.39
CA ARG A 175 -12.33 -14.49 -22.76
C ARG A 175 -12.00 -13.00 -22.81
N ALA A 176 -12.67 -12.17 -21.99
CA ALA A 176 -12.36 -10.74 -21.90
C ALA A 176 -10.99 -10.46 -21.28
N ALA A 177 -10.57 -11.26 -20.28
CA ALA A 177 -9.28 -11.13 -19.63
C ALA A 177 -8.10 -11.29 -20.59
N LEU A 178 -8.24 -12.16 -21.61
CA LEU A 178 -7.22 -12.35 -22.66
C LEU A 178 -6.89 -11.05 -23.41
N PHE A 179 -7.87 -10.17 -23.60
CA PHE A 179 -7.64 -8.88 -24.27
C PHE A 179 -6.91 -7.86 -23.38
N LEU A 180 -6.87 -8.08 -22.07
CA LEU A 180 -6.19 -7.20 -21.12
C LEU A 180 -4.75 -7.63 -20.85
N ALA A 181 -4.41 -8.90 -21.13
CA ALA A 181 -3.07 -9.43 -20.92
C ALA A 181 -2.05 -8.78 -21.86
N GLY A 182 -0.83 -8.55 -21.36
CA GLY A 182 0.23 -7.92 -22.11
C GLY A 182 0.33 -6.41 -21.89
N ARG A 183 0.99 -5.72 -22.83
CA ARG A 183 1.29 -4.29 -22.73
C ARG A 183 0.28 -3.46 -23.51
N HIS A 184 -0.54 -2.71 -22.79
CA HIS A 184 -1.60 -1.88 -23.39
C HIS A 184 -1.62 -0.45 -22.81
N ASP A 185 -2.21 0.48 -23.56
CA ASP A 185 -2.56 1.80 -23.04
C ASP A 185 -3.94 1.77 -22.41
N PHE A 186 -3.95 1.80 -21.06
CA PHE A 186 -5.18 1.78 -20.26
C PHE A 186 -5.82 3.16 -20.05
N ARG A 187 -5.58 4.11 -20.96
CA ARG A 187 -6.17 5.46 -20.87
C ARG A 187 -7.69 5.43 -20.76
N GLY A 188 -8.37 4.54 -21.48
CA GLY A 188 -9.83 4.37 -21.43
C GLY A 188 -10.35 3.88 -20.08
N PHE A 189 -9.49 3.27 -19.24
CA PHE A 189 -9.81 2.80 -17.89
C PHE A 189 -9.35 3.79 -16.81
N SER A 190 -8.80 4.95 -17.18
CA SER A 190 -8.24 5.93 -16.26
C SER A 190 -9.13 7.16 -16.18
N SER A 191 -9.40 7.62 -14.96
CA SER A 191 -10.06 8.92 -14.71
C SER A 191 -9.11 10.12 -14.79
N LEU A 192 -7.84 9.91 -15.15
CA LEU A 192 -6.82 10.96 -15.19
C LEU A 192 -7.11 11.96 -16.31
N LYS A 193 -7.49 13.17 -15.93
CA LYS A 193 -7.56 14.31 -16.85
C LYS A 193 -6.12 14.69 -17.23
N ARG A 194 -5.80 14.68 -18.53
CA ARG A 194 -4.54 15.14 -19.15
C ARG A 194 -3.32 15.16 -18.22
N THR A 195 -2.67 14.03 -18.00
CA THR A 195 -1.41 13.97 -17.28
C THR A 195 -0.25 13.73 -18.24
N ARG A 196 0.95 14.24 -17.87
CA ARG A 196 2.20 13.91 -18.56
C ARG A 196 2.66 12.46 -18.30
N LYS A 197 1.92 11.70 -17.51
CA LYS A 197 2.28 10.34 -17.11
C LYS A 197 1.68 9.32 -18.06
N SER A 198 2.49 8.34 -18.43
CA SER A 198 2.07 7.23 -19.28
C SER A 198 1.00 6.39 -18.59
N THR A 199 -0.06 6.04 -19.32
CA THR A 199 -1.11 5.09 -18.97
C THR A 199 -0.83 3.68 -19.48
N VAL A 200 0.33 3.49 -20.13
CA VAL A 200 0.77 2.17 -20.59
C VAL A 200 1.17 1.31 -19.40
N ARG A 201 0.60 0.11 -19.33
CA ARG A 201 0.89 -0.90 -18.30
C ARG A 201 1.05 -2.26 -18.97
N THR A 202 1.83 -3.13 -18.32
CA THR A 202 1.88 -4.55 -18.65
C THR A 202 1.08 -5.29 -17.59
N LEU A 203 0.08 -6.06 -18.00
CA LEU A 203 -0.69 -6.93 -17.12
C LEU A 203 -0.34 -8.37 -17.40
N ASP A 204 -0.12 -9.15 -16.34
CA ASP A 204 -0.17 -10.60 -16.43
C ASP A 204 -1.61 -11.01 -16.73
N LEU A 205 -1.82 -12.23 -17.23
CA LEU A 205 -3.17 -12.73 -17.51
C LEU A 205 -4.00 -12.72 -16.20
N PRO A 206 -5.13 -11.99 -16.15
CA PRO A 206 -6.02 -12.04 -15.00
C PRO A 206 -6.62 -13.45 -14.84
N GLU A 207 -6.55 -13.99 -13.63
CA GLU A 207 -7.16 -15.26 -13.29
C GLU A 207 -8.60 -15.05 -12.81
N ILE A 208 -9.53 -15.81 -13.37
CA ILE A 208 -10.92 -15.88 -12.93
C ILE A 208 -11.09 -17.22 -12.22
N ARG A 209 -11.61 -17.23 -10.99
CA ARG A 209 -11.81 -18.44 -10.18
C ARG A 209 -13.20 -18.45 -9.56
#